data_f67a67e92e28a23c195dfc751a1a192e
#
_entry.id   f67a67e92e28a23c195dfc751a1a192e
#
_cell.length_a   1.000
_cell.length_b   1.000
_cell.length_c   1.000
_cell.angle_alpha   90.00
_cell.angle_beta   90.00
_cell.angle_gamma   90.00
#
_symmetry.space_group_name_H-M   'P 1'
#
loop_
_entity.id
_entity.type
_entity.pdbx_description
1 polymer ?
#
loop_
_entity_poly.entity_id
_entity_poly.type
_entity_poly.pdbx_seq_one_letter_code
_entity_poly.pdbx_strand_id
1 'polypeptide(L)'
;MQCARYAKDGRVLRVSLVKGMGFADTGDFRRELHHRRKNWAQRPMAEMLTGLCVPRLSAALMRQADWRVTESSLCGQMTADMAERLTKTADAWLLPIRGVKGFESAQVASGGASVADFDPATLQNRRLPGLYAAGEVLDVDGDCGGFNLMFAFGSGILAGLDGRNAPWTHENAQKS
;
A
#
# COMPACT_ATOMS: atom_id res chain seq x y z
N MET A 1 -2.42 -0.73 -3.91
CA MET A 1 -3.32 -0.98 -5.05
C MET A 1 -2.97 -2.20 -5.87
N GLN A 2 -1.71 -2.45 -6.20
CA GLN A 2 -1.27 -3.66 -6.92
C GLN A 2 -1.77 -4.97 -6.28
N CYS A 3 -1.93 -5.03 -4.95
CA CYS A 3 -2.44 -6.21 -4.27
C CYS A 3 -3.86 -6.60 -4.67
N ALA A 4 -4.73 -5.65 -5.00
CA ALA A 4 -6.12 -5.94 -5.37
C ALA A 4 -6.23 -6.70 -6.71
N ARG A 5 -5.33 -6.43 -7.67
CA ARG A 5 -5.24 -7.18 -8.94
C ARG A 5 -4.94 -8.66 -8.73
N TYR A 6 -4.25 -8.99 -7.64
CA TYR A 6 -3.85 -10.36 -7.30
C TYR A 6 -4.70 -10.98 -6.20
N ALA A 7 -5.68 -10.23 -5.67
CA ALA A 7 -6.57 -10.68 -4.61
C ALA A 7 -7.65 -11.63 -5.16
N LYS A 8 -7.22 -12.84 -5.53
CA LYS A 8 -8.13 -13.96 -5.85
C LYS A 8 -8.33 -14.79 -4.60
N ASP A 9 -9.52 -15.38 -4.44
CA ASP A 9 -9.84 -16.28 -3.34
C ASP A 9 -8.78 -17.37 -3.18
N GLY A 10 -8.40 -17.63 -1.93
CA GLY A 10 -7.39 -18.63 -1.57
C GLY A 10 -5.95 -18.16 -1.61
N ARG A 11 -5.67 -16.91 -2.01
CA ARG A 11 -4.32 -16.34 -1.89
C ARG A 11 -4.05 -15.83 -0.47
N VAL A 12 -2.78 -15.85 -0.11
CA VAL A 12 -2.29 -15.34 1.18
C VAL A 12 -1.38 -14.16 0.94
N LEU A 13 -1.65 -13.05 1.61
CA LEU A 13 -0.76 -11.90 1.65
C LEU A 13 0.28 -12.13 2.75
N ARG A 14 1.55 -12.15 2.40
CA ARG A 14 2.65 -12.13 3.36
C ARG A 14 3.10 -10.70 3.59
N VAL A 15 3.02 -10.23 4.84
CA VAL A 15 3.41 -8.87 5.22
C VAL A 15 4.61 -8.94 6.13
N SER A 16 5.70 -8.23 5.80
CA SER A 16 6.80 -7.96 6.72
C SER A 16 6.61 -6.58 7.35
N LEU A 17 6.49 -6.53 8.65
CA LEU A 17 6.34 -5.30 9.43
C LEU A 17 7.67 -4.81 10.01
N VAL A 18 8.70 -5.64 10.02
CA VAL A 18 10.01 -5.34 10.63
C VAL A 18 10.61 -4.07 10.06
N LYS A 19 10.66 -3.95 8.73
CA LYS A 19 11.13 -2.73 8.06
C LYS A 19 10.20 -1.54 8.29
N GLY A 20 8.89 -1.78 8.30
CA GLY A 20 7.88 -0.74 8.58
C GLY A 20 7.97 -0.18 10.01
N MET A 21 8.49 -0.95 10.95
CA MET A 21 8.79 -0.51 12.32
C MET A 21 10.18 0.13 12.47
N GLY A 22 10.94 0.30 11.38
CA GLY A 22 12.23 1.00 11.37
C GLY A 22 13.44 0.12 11.60
N PHE A 23 13.33 -1.20 11.55
CA PHE A 23 14.45 -2.13 11.74
C PHE A 23 15.05 -2.56 10.41
N ALA A 24 16.38 -2.71 10.38
CA ALA A 24 17.09 -3.18 9.19
C ALA A 24 16.74 -4.65 8.87
N ASP A 25 16.66 -5.49 9.90
CA ASP A 25 16.39 -6.92 9.80
C ASP A 25 15.70 -7.48 11.06
N THR A 26 15.40 -8.77 11.03
CA THR A 26 14.79 -9.50 12.15
C THR A 26 15.70 -9.60 13.37
N GLY A 27 17.02 -9.59 13.17
CA GLY A 27 18.00 -9.59 14.26
C GLY A 27 17.96 -8.30 15.07
N ASP A 28 17.85 -7.16 14.37
CA ASP A 28 17.68 -5.84 14.97
C ASP A 28 16.40 -5.79 15.81
N PHE A 29 15.28 -6.21 15.24
CA PHE A 29 14.02 -6.24 15.94
C PHE A 29 14.08 -7.12 17.19
N ARG A 30 14.67 -8.31 17.08
CA ARG A 30 14.84 -9.21 18.23
C ARG A 30 15.76 -8.62 19.30
N ARG A 31 16.84 -7.91 18.92
CA ARG A 31 17.69 -7.19 19.88
C ARG A 31 16.91 -6.13 20.66
N GLU A 32 16.05 -5.37 19.97
CA GLU A 32 15.19 -4.39 20.62
C GLU A 32 14.20 -5.04 21.60
N LEU A 33 13.59 -6.19 21.26
CA LEU A 33 12.74 -6.92 22.20
C LEU A 33 13.50 -7.32 23.47
N HIS A 34 14.73 -7.82 23.34
CA HIS A 34 15.57 -8.17 24.50
C HIS A 34 16.01 -6.93 25.30
N HIS A 35 16.29 -5.82 24.61
CA HIS A 35 16.58 -4.55 25.27
C HIS A 35 15.38 -4.07 26.10
N ARG A 36 14.17 -4.10 25.56
CA ARG A 36 12.94 -3.73 26.27
C ARG A 36 12.62 -4.68 27.42
N ARG A 37 12.79 -5.98 27.24
CA ARG A 37 12.68 -6.95 28.34
C ARG A 37 13.51 -6.54 29.54
N LYS A 38 14.73 -6.09 29.31
CA LYS A 38 15.67 -5.68 30.40
C LYS A 38 15.29 -4.33 31.02
N ASN A 39 15.04 -3.33 30.16
CA ASN A 39 14.89 -1.94 30.61
C ASN A 39 13.44 -1.59 30.98
N TRP A 40 12.47 -2.35 30.50
CA TRP A 40 11.03 -2.19 30.79
C TRP A 40 10.48 -3.35 31.60
N ALA A 41 11.32 -4.04 32.39
CA ALA A 41 10.97 -5.29 33.06
C ALA A 41 9.69 -5.20 33.89
N GLN A 42 9.40 -4.06 34.48
CA GLN A 42 8.23 -3.82 35.35
C GLN A 42 7.03 -3.20 34.59
N ARG A 43 7.17 -2.93 33.29
CA ARG A 43 6.05 -2.43 32.47
C ARG A 43 5.13 -3.56 32.06
N PRO A 44 3.83 -3.26 31.84
CA PRO A 44 2.90 -4.23 31.27
C PRO A 44 3.41 -4.80 29.95
N MET A 45 3.30 -6.10 29.76
CA MET A 45 3.75 -6.78 28.53
C MET A 45 3.00 -6.27 27.29
N ALA A 46 1.76 -5.81 27.44
CA ALA A 46 0.98 -5.19 26.38
C ALA A 46 1.67 -3.95 25.76
N GLU A 47 2.57 -3.31 26.51
CA GLU A 47 3.34 -2.15 26.06
C GLU A 47 4.63 -2.51 25.32
N MET A 48 4.98 -3.79 25.19
CA MET A 48 6.25 -4.25 24.60
C MET A 48 6.56 -3.62 23.24
N LEU A 49 5.54 -3.32 22.43
CA LEU A 49 5.70 -2.71 21.11
C LEU A 49 5.32 -1.23 21.04
N THR A 50 5.18 -0.56 22.18
CA THR A 50 4.87 0.88 22.22
C THR A 50 5.94 1.69 21.48
N GLY A 51 5.50 2.63 20.63
CA GLY A 51 6.39 3.44 19.79
C GLY A 51 6.85 2.76 18.49
N LEU A 52 6.65 1.45 18.33
CA LEU A 52 6.97 0.72 17.10
C LEU A 52 5.76 0.57 16.19
N CYS A 53 4.58 0.40 16.78
CA CYS A 53 3.32 0.32 16.02
C CYS A 53 2.14 0.77 16.90
N VAL A 54 0.99 0.97 16.23
CA VAL A 54 -0.24 1.35 16.94
C VAL A 54 -0.73 0.23 17.86
N PRO A 55 -1.39 0.53 19.00
CA PRO A 55 -1.77 -0.46 20.00
C PRO A 55 -2.59 -1.64 19.46
N ARG A 56 -3.51 -1.38 18.52
CA ARG A 56 -4.31 -2.44 17.88
C ARG A 56 -3.45 -3.44 17.10
N LEU A 57 -2.42 -2.96 16.41
CA LEU A 57 -1.49 -3.81 15.65
C LEU A 57 -0.59 -4.60 16.62
N SER A 58 -0.09 -3.96 17.68
CA SER A 58 0.66 -4.62 18.74
C SER A 58 -0.11 -5.81 19.33
N ALA A 59 -1.35 -5.58 19.76
CA ALA A 59 -2.21 -6.63 20.30
C ALA A 59 -2.48 -7.76 19.30
N ALA A 60 -2.67 -7.43 18.02
CA ALA A 60 -2.89 -8.42 16.96
C ALA A 60 -1.63 -9.27 16.70
N LEU A 61 -0.45 -8.66 16.65
CA LEU A 61 0.84 -9.35 16.51
C LEU A 61 1.11 -10.29 17.68
N MET A 62 0.90 -9.83 18.90
CA MET A 62 1.10 -10.66 20.09
C MET A 62 0.17 -11.87 20.08
N ARG A 63 -1.12 -11.68 19.76
CA ARG A 63 -2.07 -12.81 19.64
C ARG A 63 -1.64 -13.79 18.54
N GLN A 64 -1.23 -13.30 17.38
CA GLN A 64 -0.79 -14.14 16.27
C GLN A 64 0.50 -14.91 16.61
N ALA A 65 1.37 -14.33 17.43
CA ALA A 65 2.57 -14.98 17.96
C ALA A 65 2.30 -15.90 19.17
N ASP A 66 1.03 -16.13 19.48
CA ASP A 66 0.58 -16.94 20.64
C ASP A 66 1.13 -16.43 21.99
N TRP A 67 1.22 -15.09 22.11
CA TRP A 67 1.50 -14.48 23.40
C TRP A 67 0.21 -14.38 24.21
N ARG A 68 0.14 -15.13 25.28
CA ARG A 68 -0.97 -15.06 26.25
C ARG A 68 -0.70 -13.95 27.25
N VAL A 69 -0.96 -12.72 26.84
CA VAL A 69 -0.77 -11.52 27.66
C VAL A 69 -2.00 -11.31 28.53
N THR A 70 -1.79 -11.19 29.85
CA THR A 70 -2.80 -10.83 30.84
C THR A 70 -2.46 -9.43 31.39
N GLU A 71 -3.38 -8.84 32.17
CA GLU A 71 -3.12 -7.54 32.84
C GLU A 71 -1.92 -7.58 33.79
N SER A 72 -1.63 -8.74 34.38
CA SER A 72 -0.50 -8.95 35.27
C SER A 72 0.80 -9.34 34.58
N SER A 73 0.78 -9.55 33.26
CA SER A 73 1.99 -9.92 32.50
C SER A 73 2.94 -8.74 32.37
N LEU A 74 4.21 -8.94 32.71
CA LEU A 74 5.25 -7.91 32.67
C LEU A 74 6.27 -8.19 31.55
N CYS A 75 6.85 -7.13 30.99
CA CYS A 75 7.86 -7.23 29.94
C CYS A 75 9.05 -8.10 30.32
N GLY A 76 9.47 -8.07 31.57
CA GLY A 76 10.57 -8.90 32.11
C GLY A 76 10.31 -10.40 32.02
N GLN A 77 9.05 -10.83 31.93
CA GLN A 77 8.64 -12.23 31.82
C GLN A 77 8.72 -12.79 30.40
N MET A 78 9.04 -11.95 29.39
CA MET A 78 9.21 -12.41 28.01
C MET A 78 10.31 -13.48 27.94
N THR A 79 9.98 -14.64 27.39
CA THR A 79 10.94 -15.72 27.12
C THR A 79 11.64 -15.51 25.78
N ALA A 80 12.75 -16.23 25.56
CA ALA A 80 13.42 -16.24 24.27
C ALA A 80 12.52 -16.80 23.14
N ASP A 81 11.73 -17.83 23.45
CA ASP A 81 10.75 -18.40 22.53
C ASP A 81 9.64 -17.40 22.14
N MET A 82 9.12 -16.64 23.12
CA MET A 82 8.17 -15.57 22.83
C MET A 82 8.76 -14.53 21.88
N ALA A 83 9.99 -14.07 22.11
CA ALA A 83 10.67 -13.13 21.25
C ALA A 83 10.87 -13.68 19.84
N GLU A 84 11.25 -14.94 19.71
CA GLU A 84 11.44 -15.60 18.41
C GLU A 84 10.12 -15.72 17.64
N ARG A 85 9.03 -16.17 18.29
CA ARG A 85 7.70 -16.26 17.65
C ARG A 85 7.19 -14.90 17.20
N LEU A 86 7.33 -13.86 18.04
CA LEU A 86 6.92 -12.51 17.66
C LEU A 86 7.74 -11.98 16.49
N THR A 87 9.05 -12.24 16.48
CA THR A 87 9.94 -11.84 15.38
C THR A 87 9.52 -12.50 14.06
N LYS A 88 9.27 -13.82 14.07
CA LYS A 88 8.80 -14.56 12.89
C LYS A 88 7.45 -14.04 12.40
N THR A 89 6.52 -13.78 13.30
CA THR A 89 5.21 -13.23 12.97
C THR A 89 5.32 -11.83 12.37
N ALA A 90 6.16 -10.96 12.94
CA ALA A 90 6.37 -9.61 12.44
C ALA A 90 7.05 -9.60 11.06
N ASP A 91 7.93 -10.55 10.76
CA ASP A 91 8.60 -10.66 9.45
C ASP A 91 7.73 -11.32 8.37
N ALA A 92 6.87 -12.24 8.76
CA ALA A 92 6.08 -13.02 7.80
C ALA A 92 4.64 -13.22 8.31
N TRP A 93 3.93 -12.11 8.54
CA TRP A 93 2.52 -12.20 8.88
C TRP A 93 1.70 -12.64 7.68
N LEU A 94 1.07 -13.80 7.80
CA LEU A 94 0.26 -14.39 6.74
C LEU A 94 -1.20 -13.99 6.93
N LEU A 95 -1.75 -13.25 5.97
CA LEU A 95 -3.13 -12.79 5.97
C LEU A 95 -3.88 -13.46 4.80
N PRO A 96 -4.83 -14.37 5.08
CA PRO A 96 -5.64 -14.96 4.02
C PRO A 96 -6.54 -13.89 3.39
N ILE A 97 -6.49 -13.77 2.07
CA ILE A 97 -7.32 -12.84 1.32
C ILE A 97 -8.69 -13.51 1.13
N ARG A 98 -9.74 -12.83 1.60
CA ARG A 98 -11.14 -13.27 1.46
C ARG A 98 -11.90 -12.56 0.34
N GLY A 99 -11.27 -11.59 -0.30
CA GLY A 99 -11.87 -10.77 -1.35
C GLY A 99 -11.39 -9.34 -1.31
N VAL A 100 -11.99 -8.50 -2.13
CA VAL A 100 -11.78 -7.05 -2.19
C VAL A 100 -13.08 -6.33 -1.88
N LYS A 101 -13.00 -5.11 -1.39
CA LYS A 101 -14.16 -4.24 -1.23
C LYS A 101 -14.65 -3.78 -2.60
N GLY A 102 -15.95 -3.48 -2.72
CA GLY A 102 -16.57 -2.98 -3.95
C GLY A 102 -16.12 -1.56 -4.33
N PHE A 103 -16.64 -1.09 -5.46
CA PHE A 103 -16.29 0.22 -6.04
C PHE A 103 -16.55 1.38 -5.08
N GLU A 104 -17.56 1.30 -4.23
CA GLU A 104 -17.89 2.32 -3.22
C GLU A 104 -16.77 2.56 -2.19
N SER A 105 -15.83 1.63 -2.07
CA SER A 105 -14.67 1.73 -1.17
C SER A 105 -13.36 1.98 -1.94
N ALA A 106 -13.40 2.05 -3.27
CA ALA A 106 -12.22 2.23 -4.11
C ALA A 106 -11.76 3.69 -4.09
N GLN A 107 -10.47 3.93 -3.86
CA GLN A 107 -9.86 5.26 -4.00
C GLN A 107 -9.33 5.50 -5.41
N VAL A 108 -9.08 4.42 -6.16
CA VAL A 108 -8.59 4.41 -7.54
C VAL A 108 -9.14 3.17 -8.25
N ALA A 109 -9.35 3.27 -9.55
CA ALA A 109 -9.77 2.18 -10.41
C ALA A 109 -8.59 1.67 -11.26
N SER A 110 -8.63 0.39 -11.62
CA SER A 110 -7.68 -0.22 -12.55
C SER A 110 -8.38 -0.48 -13.88
N GLY A 111 -7.69 -0.22 -14.98
CA GLY A 111 -8.25 -0.24 -16.32
C GLY A 111 -8.51 1.17 -16.84
N GLY A 112 -8.97 1.26 -18.07
CA GLY A 112 -9.22 2.54 -18.74
C GLY A 112 -8.94 2.45 -20.24
N ALA A 113 -8.82 3.60 -20.88
CA ALA A 113 -8.42 3.70 -22.27
C ALA A 113 -6.95 3.28 -22.45
N SER A 114 -6.68 2.43 -23.44
CA SER A 114 -5.32 1.95 -23.70
C SER A 114 -4.37 3.11 -24.01
N VAL A 115 -3.28 3.20 -23.27
CA VAL A 115 -2.23 4.21 -23.51
C VAL A 115 -1.59 4.09 -24.91
N ALA A 116 -1.66 2.92 -25.53
CA ALA A 116 -1.14 2.70 -26.88
C ALA A 116 -1.92 3.50 -27.96
N ASP A 117 -3.17 3.87 -27.67
CA ASP A 117 -4.00 4.64 -28.56
C ASP A 117 -3.72 6.16 -28.51
N PHE A 118 -2.87 6.61 -27.58
CA PHE A 118 -2.55 8.02 -27.39
C PHE A 118 -1.05 8.29 -27.59
N ASP A 119 -0.73 9.48 -28.08
CA ASP A 119 0.65 9.93 -28.20
C ASP A 119 1.17 10.36 -26.81
N PRO A 120 2.30 9.81 -26.32
CA PRO A 120 2.80 10.12 -25.00
C PRO A 120 3.31 11.56 -24.83
N ALA A 121 3.58 12.27 -25.92
CA ALA A 121 4.05 13.64 -25.87
C ALA A 121 2.91 14.67 -25.82
N THR A 122 1.74 14.33 -26.39
CA THR A 122 0.62 15.25 -26.53
C THR A 122 -0.65 14.76 -25.86
N LEU A 123 -0.76 13.45 -25.62
CA LEU A 123 -1.96 12.75 -25.17
C LEU A 123 -3.14 12.85 -26.12
N GLN A 124 -2.88 13.21 -27.38
CA GLN A 124 -3.85 13.14 -28.45
C GLN A 124 -4.04 11.70 -28.92
N ASN A 125 -5.28 11.32 -29.20
CA ASN A 125 -5.59 10.02 -29.76
C ASN A 125 -5.00 9.87 -31.16
N ARG A 126 -4.32 8.76 -31.44
CA ARG A 126 -3.61 8.50 -32.70
C ARG A 126 -4.56 8.32 -33.90
N ARG A 127 -5.83 7.96 -33.64
CA ARG A 127 -6.83 7.69 -34.69
C ARG A 127 -7.85 8.79 -34.82
N LEU A 128 -8.09 9.56 -33.77
CA LEU A 128 -9.10 10.61 -33.71
C LEU A 128 -8.44 11.95 -33.38
N PRO A 129 -8.02 12.74 -34.37
CA PRO A 129 -7.43 14.05 -34.15
C PRO A 129 -8.40 14.97 -33.39
N GLY A 130 -7.87 15.68 -32.39
CA GLY A 130 -8.64 16.55 -31.49
C GLY A 130 -9.22 15.85 -30.27
N LEU A 131 -9.12 14.52 -30.17
CA LEU A 131 -9.50 13.79 -28.96
C LEU A 131 -8.26 13.65 -28.07
N TYR A 132 -8.40 14.04 -26.82
CA TYR A 132 -7.37 13.93 -25.78
C TYR A 132 -7.90 13.13 -24.61
N ALA A 133 -7.00 12.44 -23.91
CA ALA A 133 -7.30 11.78 -22.63
C ALA A 133 -6.21 12.07 -21.63
N ALA A 134 -6.59 12.32 -20.38
CA ALA A 134 -5.65 12.62 -19.28
C ALA A 134 -6.13 12.03 -17.96
N GLY A 135 -5.19 11.76 -17.06
CA GLY A 135 -5.51 11.24 -15.74
C GLY A 135 -5.98 9.79 -15.74
N GLU A 136 -6.83 9.46 -14.78
CA GLU A 136 -7.24 8.09 -14.47
C GLU A 136 -8.12 7.43 -15.53
N VAL A 137 -8.60 8.19 -16.54
CA VAL A 137 -9.29 7.61 -17.70
C VAL A 137 -8.33 6.76 -18.57
N LEU A 138 -7.05 7.02 -18.52
CA LEU A 138 -6.01 6.20 -19.13
C LEU A 138 -5.67 4.99 -18.24
N ASP A 139 -5.42 3.82 -18.85
CA ASP A 139 -4.99 2.62 -18.11
C ASP A 139 -3.55 2.76 -17.61
N VAL A 140 -3.37 3.62 -16.62
CA VAL A 140 -2.10 3.88 -15.93
C VAL A 140 -2.31 3.77 -14.43
N ASP A 141 -1.61 2.82 -13.81
CA ASP A 141 -1.62 2.65 -12.38
C ASP A 141 -0.27 3.08 -11.78
N GLY A 142 -0.26 4.17 -11.06
CA GLY A 142 0.88 4.58 -10.25
C GLY A 142 0.92 3.88 -8.89
N ASP A 143 2.10 3.80 -8.30
CA ASP A 143 2.26 3.32 -6.93
C ASP A 143 1.55 4.24 -5.93
N CYS A 144 1.22 3.70 -4.75
CA CYS A 144 0.67 4.49 -3.65
C CYS A 144 1.73 5.52 -3.19
N GLY A 145 1.30 6.80 -3.02
CA GLY A 145 2.23 7.88 -2.63
C GLY A 145 2.10 9.16 -3.46
N GLY A 146 0.95 9.36 -4.10
CA GLY A 146 0.66 10.59 -4.87
C GLY A 146 0.99 10.50 -6.36
N PHE A 147 1.57 9.39 -6.84
CA PHE A 147 1.94 9.23 -8.26
C PHE A 147 0.75 9.31 -9.20
N ASN A 148 -0.43 8.77 -8.83
CA ASN A 148 -1.65 8.88 -9.65
C ASN A 148 -2.11 10.33 -9.80
N LEU A 149 -2.04 11.14 -8.72
CA LEU A 149 -2.37 12.57 -8.79
C LEU A 149 -1.34 13.34 -9.62
N MET A 150 -0.05 13.04 -9.46
CA MET A 150 1.00 13.66 -10.26
C MET A 150 0.82 13.35 -11.74
N PHE A 151 0.50 12.10 -12.08
CA PHE A 151 0.19 11.71 -13.46
C PHE A 151 -1.04 12.44 -13.98
N ALA A 152 -2.13 12.53 -13.18
CA ALA A 152 -3.35 13.21 -13.59
C ALA A 152 -3.11 14.70 -13.91
N PHE A 153 -2.38 15.41 -13.05
CA PHE A 153 -2.04 16.81 -13.29
C PHE A 153 -1.07 16.98 -14.47
N GLY A 154 0.00 16.18 -14.54
CA GLY A 154 0.99 16.24 -15.61
C GLY A 154 0.39 15.95 -16.97
N SER A 155 -0.40 14.88 -17.07
CA SER A 155 -1.09 14.52 -18.31
C SER A 155 -2.13 15.56 -18.74
N GLY A 156 -2.86 16.14 -17.78
CA GLY A 156 -3.79 17.24 -18.07
C GLY A 156 -3.11 18.48 -18.62
N ILE A 157 -1.93 18.83 -18.09
CA ILE A 157 -1.13 19.95 -18.59
C ILE A 157 -0.66 19.68 -20.02
N LEU A 158 -0.13 18.48 -20.31
CA LEU A 158 0.33 18.11 -21.65
C LEU A 158 -0.79 18.19 -22.68
N ALA A 159 -1.94 17.56 -22.38
CA ALA A 159 -3.11 17.59 -23.24
C ALA A 159 -3.60 19.04 -23.48
N GLY A 160 -3.63 19.86 -22.44
CA GLY A 160 -4.06 21.26 -22.54
C GLY A 160 -3.10 22.16 -23.34
N LEU A 161 -1.80 21.91 -23.27
CA LEU A 161 -0.80 22.66 -24.04
C LEU A 161 -0.88 22.36 -25.55
N ASP A 162 -1.03 21.07 -25.91
CA ASP A 162 -1.18 20.66 -27.30
C ASP A 162 -2.55 21.08 -27.87
N GLY A 163 -3.63 20.82 -27.16
CA GLY A 163 -4.99 21.16 -27.54
C GLY A 163 -5.20 22.66 -27.79
N ARG A 164 -4.47 23.54 -27.09
CA ARG A 164 -4.51 24.98 -27.31
C ARG A 164 -3.88 25.37 -28.65
N ASN A 165 -2.92 24.61 -29.15
CA ASN A 165 -2.21 24.84 -30.40
C ASN A 165 -2.87 24.11 -31.58
N ALA A 166 -3.76 23.15 -31.32
CA ALA A 166 -4.49 22.44 -32.36
C ALA A 166 -5.57 23.37 -32.97
N PRO A 167 -5.63 23.54 -34.32
CA PRO A 167 -6.69 24.30 -34.92
C PRO A 167 -8.01 23.58 -34.67
N TRP A 168 -8.90 24.18 -33.91
CA TRP A 168 -10.27 23.73 -33.75
C TRP A 168 -11.01 23.96 -35.08
N THR A 169 -11.26 22.90 -35.82
CA THR A 169 -12.09 22.98 -37.05
C THR A 169 -13.43 22.30 -36.75
N HIS A 170 -14.52 23.05 -36.92
CA HIS A 170 -15.91 22.52 -36.84
C HIS A 170 -16.21 21.38 -37.81
N GLU A 171 -15.37 21.17 -38.82
CA GLU A 171 -15.53 20.09 -39.82
C GLU A 171 -15.35 18.68 -39.26
N ASN A 172 -14.66 18.52 -38.16
CA ASN A 172 -14.42 17.18 -37.56
C ASN A 172 -15.60 16.67 -36.73
N ALA A 173 -16.56 17.51 -36.38
CA ALA A 173 -17.74 17.14 -35.60
C ALA A 173 -18.90 16.56 -36.46
N GLN A 174 -18.81 16.61 -37.78
CA GLN A 174 -19.89 16.16 -38.66
C GLN A 174 -19.61 14.85 -39.41
N LYS A 175 -18.47 14.19 -39.15
CA LYS A 175 -18.10 12.95 -39.85
C LYS A 175 -18.05 11.71 -38.92
N SER A 176 -18.66 11.76 -37.75
CA SER A 176 -18.83 10.60 -36.88
C SER A 176 -20.27 10.15 -36.76
#